data_a7a2be423c8b93fabfbc21f84389a527
#
_entry.id   a7a2be423c8b93fabfbc21f84389a527
#
_cell.length_a   1.000
_cell.length_b   1.000
_cell.length_c   1.000
_cell.angle_alpha   90.00
_cell.angle_beta   90.00
_cell.angle_gamma   90.00
#
_symmetry.space_group_name_H-M   'P 1'
#
loop_
_entity.id
_entity.type
_entity.pdbx_description
1 polymer ?
#
loop_
_entity_poly.entity_id
_entity_poly.type
_entity_poly.pdbx_seq_one_letter_code
_entity_poly.pdbx_strand_id
1 'polypeptide(L)'
;MKMMKNATLASGLLVLCVSAQAVPWTVQVKNSAGQPIADAVVAVEVRGRAAKTGSARADMAQRDRQFAPQVLVVQTGTAVNFPNFDTVRHHVYSFSPIKVFETKLYSGTPSEPIMFDKPGIATLGCNIHDRMSAHIVVVDTALFAKTDASGTARFADLPAGEHQLKAWFSGMKTPTFHAQALSVNSNGTGSTSVGLSE
;
A
#
# COMPACT_ATOMS: atom_id res chain seq x y z
N MET A 1 43.79 31.44 54.94
CA MET A 1 43.10 31.65 53.66
C MET A 1 42.78 30.28 53.06
N LYS A 2 41.52 29.77 53.30
CA LYS A 2 41.07 28.43 52.86
C LYS A 2 40.38 28.57 51.51
N MET A 3 40.94 27.97 50.49
CA MET A 3 40.30 27.86 49.15
C MET A 3 39.25 26.75 49.19
N MET A 4 37.99 27.08 49.01
CA MET A 4 36.92 26.13 48.77
C MET A 4 36.92 25.75 47.28
N LYS A 5 37.09 24.47 46.98
CA LYS A 5 36.95 23.89 45.64
C LYS A 5 35.47 23.56 45.41
N ASN A 6 34.81 24.26 44.50
CA ASN A 6 33.48 23.91 44.06
C ASN A 6 33.55 22.71 43.10
N ALA A 7 32.94 21.60 43.51
CA ALA A 7 32.74 20.45 42.64
C ALA A 7 31.41 20.62 41.89
N THR A 8 31.46 20.81 40.59
CA THR A 8 30.29 20.83 39.73
C THR A 8 29.88 19.39 39.38
N LEU A 9 28.77 18.92 39.89
CA LEU A 9 28.17 17.66 39.43
C LEU A 9 27.51 17.87 38.07
N ALA A 10 28.06 17.25 37.05
CA ALA A 10 27.43 17.16 35.74
C ALA A 10 26.42 15.96 35.76
N SER A 11 25.12 16.25 35.81
CA SER A 11 24.06 15.24 35.64
C SER A 11 23.96 14.89 34.15
N GLY A 12 24.51 13.76 33.75
CA GLY A 12 24.33 13.20 32.43
C GLY A 12 22.91 12.62 32.27
N LEU A 13 22.12 13.21 31.36
CA LEU A 13 20.81 12.69 30.99
C LEU A 13 21.01 11.45 30.09
N LEU A 14 20.78 10.26 30.63
CA LEU A 14 20.85 8.99 29.90
C LEU A 14 19.56 8.88 29.02
N VAL A 15 19.66 9.18 27.75
CA VAL A 15 18.57 8.93 26.77
C VAL A 15 18.55 7.44 26.46
N LEU A 16 17.62 6.72 27.07
CA LEU A 16 17.31 5.33 26.71
C LEU A 16 16.66 5.32 25.33
N CYS A 17 17.42 4.98 24.29
CA CYS A 17 16.88 4.62 23.00
C CYS A 17 16.12 3.30 23.12
N VAL A 18 14.81 3.33 23.23
CA VAL A 18 13.96 2.15 23.10
C VAL A 18 13.99 1.74 21.62
N SER A 19 14.76 0.70 21.31
CA SER A 19 14.74 0.07 19.99
C SER A 19 13.35 -0.55 19.80
N ALA A 20 12.56 -0.04 18.84
CA ALA A 20 11.31 -0.66 18.46
C ALA A 20 11.62 -2.05 17.88
N GLN A 21 11.26 -3.10 18.60
CA GLN A 21 11.40 -4.47 18.11
C GLN A 21 10.39 -4.69 16.98
N ALA A 22 10.87 -5.22 15.86
CA ALA A 22 10.03 -5.64 14.76
C ALA A 22 9.76 -7.14 14.88
N VAL A 23 8.54 -7.57 14.58
CA VAL A 23 8.09 -8.95 14.73
C VAL A 23 7.38 -9.43 13.46
N PRO A 24 7.46 -10.73 13.13
CA PRO A 24 6.64 -11.31 12.08
C PRO A 24 5.15 -11.22 12.44
N TRP A 25 4.33 -10.80 11.47
CA TRP A 25 2.89 -10.66 11.64
C TRP A 25 2.12 -11.17 10.44
N THR A 26 0.96 -11.78 10.68
CA THR A 26 0.06 -12.22 9.62
C THR A 26 -1.28 -11.51 9.71
N VAL A 27 -1.86 -11.17 8.55
CA VAL A 27 -3.19 -10.61 8.46
C VAL A 27 -4.06 -11.53 7.63
N GLN A 28 -5.13 -12.06 8.23
CA GLN A 28 -6.10 -12.91 7.58
C GLN A 28 -7.27 -12.05 7.09
N VAL A 29 -7.52 -11.99 5.80
CA VAL A 29 -8.64 -11.24 5.19
C VAL A 29 -9.75 -12.21 4.78
N LYS A 30 -10.97 -11.92 5.22
CA LYS A 30 -12.17 -12.75 4.96
C LYS A 30 -13.33 -11.88 4.51
N ASN A 31 -14.25 -12.48 3.73
CA ASN A 31 -15.53 -11.86 3.43
C ASN A 31 -16.54 -12.03 4.58
N SER A 32 -17.73 -11.47 4.41
CA SER A 32 -18.83 -11.55 5.40
C SER A 32 -19.31 -12.99 5.70
N ALA A 33 -19.05 -13.93 4.77
CA ALA A 33 -19.33 -15.36 4.96
C ALA A 33 -18.17 -16.11 5.63
N GLY A 34 -17.10 -15.43 6.04
CA GLY A 34 -15.93 -16.05 6.67
C GLY A 34 -14.94 -16.70 5.67
N GLN A 35 -15.19 -16.58 4.37
CA GLN A 35 -14.32 -17.17 3.34
C GLN A 35 -13.08 -16.29 3.11
N PRO A 36 -11.90 -16.87 2.82
CA PRO A 36 -10.69 -16.13 2.56
C PRO A 36 -10.81 -15.30 1.27
N ILE A 37 -10.26 -14.11 1.27
CA ILE A 37 -10.17 -13.25 0.09
C ILE A 37 -8.72 -13.23 -0.40
N ALA A 38 -8.48 -13.76 -1.60
CA ALA A 38 -7.20 -13.66 -2.29
C ALA A 38 -7.04 -12.28 -2.96
N ASP A 39 -5.79 -11.89 -3.22
CA ASP A 39 -5.42 -10.62 -3.87
C ASP A 39 -5.95 -9.36 -3.18
N ALA A 40 -6.42 -9.45 -1.93
CA ALA A 40 -6.72 -8.29 -1.12
C ALA A 40 -5.42 -7.54 -0.77
N VAL A 41 -5.45 -6.23 -0.86
CA VAL A 41 -4.34 -5.36 -0.47
C VAL A 41 -4.45 -5.07 1.03
N VAL A 42 -3.38 -5.31 1.77
CA VAL A 42 -3.24 -4.99 3.18
C VAL A 42 -2.07 -4.03 3.34
N ALA A 43 -2.28 -2.90 3.99
CA ALA A 43 -1.27 -1.90 4.27
C ALA A 43 -1.28 -1.54 5.76
N VAL A 44 -0.10 -1.37 6.36
CA VAL A 44 0.04 -0.96 7.77
C VAL A 44 0.72 0.39 7.84
N GLU A 45 -0.03 1.39 8.29
CA GLU A 45 0.49 2.73 8.55
C GLU A 45 1.02 2.81 9.98
N VAL A 46 2.33 2.94 10.11
CA VAL A 46 3.02 3.04 11.40
C VAL A 46 2.82 4.42 11.99
N ARG A 47 2.24 4.48 13.17
CA ARG A 47 1.98 5.75 13.87
C ARG A 47 3.27 6.54 14.09
N GLY A 48 3.24 7.83 13.72
CA GLY A 48 4.40 8.73 13.85
C GLY A 48 5.50 8.54 12.78
N ARG A 49 5.28 7.69 11.78
CA ARG A 49 6.22 7.48 10.67
C ARG A 49 5.59 7.96 9.37
N ALA A 50 6.12 9.05 8.82
CA ALA A 50 5.71 9.50 7.49
C ALA A 50 6.08 8.46 6.42
N ALA A 51 5.21 8.29 5.43
CA ALA A 51 5.55 7.52 4.23
C ALA A 51 6.78 8.15 3.57
N LYS A 52 7.75 7.32 3.19
CA LYS A 52 8.80 7.77 2.29
C LYS A 52 8.18 7.81 0.89
N THR A 53 7.89 8.99 0.39
CA THR A 53 7.56 9.18 -1.02
C THR A 53 8.79 8.79 -1.84
N GLY A 54 8.66 7.70 -2.59
CA GLY A 54 9.75 7.21 -3.44
C GLY A 54 9.64 7.74 -4.86
N SER A 55 10.75 7.90 -5.56
CA SER A 55 10.82 8.06 -7.01
C SER A 55 10.70 6.71 -7.75
N ALA A 56 9.91 5.79 -7.22
CA ALA A 56 9.73 4.46 -7.78
C ALA A 56 8.99 4.51 -9.13
N ARG A 57 9.28 3.55 -9.98
CA ARG A 57 8.54 3.29 -11.21
C ARG A 57 7.85 1.94 -11.13
N ALA A 58 6.66 1.84 -11.73
CA ALA A 58 5.91 0.60 -11.85
C ALA A 58 5.25 0.55 -13.22
N ASP A 59 4.86 -0.65 -13.65
CA ASP A 59 4.18 -0.85 -14.92
C ASP A 59 2.79 -1.46 -14.68
N MET A 60 1.77 -0.86 -15.29
CA MET A 60 0.45 -1.41 -15.52
C MET A 60 0.36 -1.79 -16.98
N ALA A 61 0.81 -3.00 -17.31
CA ALA A 61 0.86 -3.47 -18.68
C ALA A 61 -0.54 -3.74 -19.28
N GLN A 62 -0.61 -3.73 -20.60
CA GLN A 62 -1.79 -4.13 -21.37
C GLN A 62 -1.40 -5.30 -22.25
N ARG A 63 -2.06 -6.44 -22.06
CA ARG A 63 -1.83 -7.69 -22.78
C ARG A 63 -3.12 -8.48 -22.88
N ASP A 64 -3.37 -9.08 -24.02
CA ASP A 64 -4.58 -9.88 -24.28
C ASP A 64 -5.88 -9.13 -23.99
N ARG A 65 -5.90 -7.81 -24.30
CA ARG A 65 -6.99 -6.87 -24.03
C ARG A 65 -7.39 -6.81 -22.55
N GLN A 66 -6.38 -6.91 -21.67
CA GLN A 66 -6.54 -6.77 -20.23
C GLN A 66 -5.40 -5.95 -19.64
N PHE A 67 -5.63 -5.34 -18.48
CA PHE A 67 -4.56 -4.79 -17.68
C PHE A 67 -3.89 -5.91 -16.88
N ALA A 68 -2.57 -5.85 -16.76
CA ALA A 68 -1.76 -6.80 -16.00
C ALA A 68 -0.71 -6.06 -15.15
N PRO A 69 -0.76 -6.23 -13.82
CA PRO A 69 -1.71 -7.03 -13.03
C PRO A 69 -3.11 -6.40 -12.94
N GLN A 70 -4.13 -7.17 -12.54
CA GLN A 70 -5.48 -6.64 -12.27
C GLN A 70 -5.52 -5.67 -11.07
N VAL A 71 -4.64 -5.87 -10.10
CA VAL A 71 -4.42 -4.98 -8.94
C VAL A 71 -2.94 -4.70 -8.81
N LEU A 72 -2.55 -3.47 -9.12
CA LEU A 72 -1.20 -2.95 -8.91
C LEU A 72 -1.18 -2.16 -7.61
N VAL A 73 -0.27 -2.51 -6.69
CA VAL A 73 -0.08 -1.75 -5.44
C VAL A 73 1.20 -0.93 -5.57
N VAL A 74 1.10 0.36 -5.28
CA VAL A 74 2.23 1.30 -5.33
C VAL A 74 2.23 2.23 -4.11
N GLN A 75 3.40 2.77 -3.79
CA GLN A 75 3.49 3.83 -2.81
C GLN A 75 3.16 5.20 -3.42
N THR A 76 2.66 6.11 -2.59
CA THR A 76 2.47 7.53 -2.97
C THR A 76 3.76 8.09 -3.58
N GLY A 77 3.65 8.80 -4.70
CA GLY A 77 4.78 9.33 -5.47
C GLY A 77 5.37 8.38 -6.50
N THR A 78 4.76 7.21 -6.73
CA THR A 78 5.19 6.30 -7.80
C THR A 78 4.72 6.78 -9.16
N ALA A 79 5.63 6.76 -10.13
CA ALA A 79 5.35 6.99 -11.54
C ALA A 79 4.99 5.66 -12.23
N VAL A 80 3.77 5.54 -12.76
CA VAL A 80 3.27 4.32 -13.40
C VAL A 80 3.29 4.48 -14.92
N ASN A 81 3.98 3.55 -15.60
CA ASN A 81 3.91 3.41 -17.06
C ASN A 81 2.75 2.50 -17.44
N PHE A 82 2.27 2.66 -18.68
CA PHE A 82 1.20 1.86 -19.24
C PHE A 82 1.63 1.22 -20.57
N PRO A 83 2.59 0.27 -20.58
CA PRO A 83 3.04 -0.37 -21.80
C PRO A 83 1.94 -1.23 -22.43
N ASN A 84 1.70 -1.04 -23.72
CA ASN A 84 0.75 -1.81 -24.52
C ASN A 84 1.52 -2.84 -25.37
N PHE A 85 1.37 -4.11 -25.04
CA PHE A 85 1.98 -5.25 -25.73
C PHE A 85 1.04 -5.91 -26.77
N ASP A 86 -0.19 -5.42 -26.89
CA ASP A 86 -1.14 -5.90 -27.91
C ASP A 86 -0.85 -5.30 -29.27
N THR A 87 -1.31 -5.98 -30.30
CA THR A 87 -1.27 -5.49 -31.70
C THR A 87 -2.31 -4.40 -31.99
N VAL A 88 -3.29 -4.24 -31.08
CA VAL A 88 -4.32 -3.20 -31.15
C VAL A 88 -3.96 -2.03 -30.26
N ARG A 89 -4.43 -0.84 -30.62
CA ARG A 89 -4.27 0.34 -29.76
C ARG A 89 -5.19 0.25 -28.56
N HIS A 90 -4.75 0.82 -27.44
CA HIS A 90 -5.55 0.98 -26.23
C HIS A 90 -5.65 2.44 -25.81
N HIS A 91 -6.63 2.69 -24.99
CA HIS A 91 -6.90 3.94 -24.30
C HIS A 91 -6.96 3.64 -22.81
N VAL A 92 -6.31 4.42 -21.97
CA VAL A 92 -6.34 4.25 -20.50
C VAL A 92 -6.92 5.50 -19.88
N TYR A 93 -7.91 5.31 -19.00
CA TYR A 93 -8.47 6.41 -18.23
C TYR A 93 -8.73 6.03 -16.78
N SER A 94 -8.80 7.04 -15.92
CA SER A 94 -9.34 6.98 -14.57
C SER A 94 -10.10 8.25 -14.25
N PHE A 95 -11.29 8.10 -13.66
CA PHE A 95 -12.07 9.21 -13.09
C PHE A 95 -12.08 9.17 -11.56
N SER A 96 -11.22 8.35 -10.97
CA SER A 96 -11.11 8.23 -9.51
C SER A 96 -10.56 9.53 -8.90
N PRO A 97 -11.10 9.96 -7.72
CA PRO A 97 -10.72 11.23 -7.10
C PRO A 97 -9.22 11.38 -6.78
N ILE A 98 -8.52 10.27 -6.59
CA ILE A 98 -7.07 10.28 -6.30
C ILE A 98 -6.25 10.59 -7.56
N LYS A 99 -6.76 10.22 -8.75
CA LYS A 99 -6.09 10.47 -10.04
C LYS A 99 -7.06 10.45 -11.20
N VAL A 100 -7.34 11.63 -11.75
CA VAL A 100 -8.11 11.79 -12.98
C VAL A 100 -7.15 11.95 -14.13
N PHE A 101 -7.24 11.08 -15.14
CA PHE A 101 -6.47 11.19 -16.37
C PHE A 101 -7.10 10.39 -17.50
N GLU A 102 -6.71 10.74 -18.72
CA GLU A 102 -7.11 10.06 -19.94
C GLU A 102 -5.95 10.11 -20.94
N THR A 103 -5.60 8.97 -21.53
CA THR A 103 -4.62 8.92 -22.63
C THR A 103 -5.32 9.04 -23.97
N LYS A 104 -4.57 9.39 -25.03
CA LYS A 104 -5.03 9.12 -26.40
C LYS A 104 -4.91 7.64 -26.72
N LEU A 105 -5.52 7.17 -27.81
CA LEU A 105 -5.27 5.83 -28.34
C LEU A 105 -3.81 5.66 -28.74
N TYR A 106 -3.12 4.66 -28.19
CA TYR A 106 -1.71 4.41 -28.45
C TYR A 106 -1.38 2.92 -28.60
N SER A 107 -0.22 2.64 -29.19
CA SER A 107 0.47 1.35 -29.20
C SER A 107 1.87 1.52 -28.61
N GLY A 108 2.47 0.46 -28.10
CA GLY A 108 3.78 0.53 -27.41
C GLY A 108 3.67 1.20 -26.03
N THR A 109 4.71 1.90 -25.62
CA THR A 109 4.76 2.56 -24.31
C THR A 109 4.70 4.08 -24.48
N PRO A 110 3.77 4.78 -23.82
CA PRO A 110 3.78 6.24 -23.77
C PRO A 110 5.09 6.78 -23.21
N SER A 111 5.53 7.92 -23.72
CA SER A 111 6.80 8.55 -23.29
C SER A 111 6.80 9.03 -21.85
N GLU A 112 5.62 9.37 -21.32
CA GLU A 112 5.50 9.94 -19.99
C GLU A 112 4.64 9.03 -19.10
N PRO A 113 5.17 8.65 -17.91
CA PRO A 113 4.40 7.92 -16.92
C PRO A 113 3.39 8.83 -16.22
N ILE A 114 2.37 8.23 -15.63
CA ILE A 114 1.40 8.92 -14.78
C ILE A 114 1.85 8.85 -13.32
N MET A 115 2.00 10.01 -12.68
CA MET A 115 2.37 10.11 -11.27
C MET A 115 1.16 9.88 -10.37
N PHE A 116 1.25 8.95 -9.41
CA PHE A 116 0.25 8.67 -8.39
C PHE A 116 0.67 9.28 -7.05
N ASP A 117 0.30 10.51 -6.81
CA ASP A 117 0.73 11.39 -5.72
C ASP A 117 -0.24 11.46 -4.53
N LYS A 118 -1.37 10.75 -4.59
CA LYS A 118 -2.37 10.71 -3.52
C LYS A 118 -2.72 9.26 -3.16
N PRO A 119 -2.82 8.91 -1.86
CA PRO A 119 -3.22 7.56 -1.45
C PRO A 119 -4.71 7.31 -1.76
N GLY A 120 -5.04 6.05 -1.98
CA GLY A 120 -6.40 5.59 -2.30
C GLY A 120 -6.44 4.58 -3.44
N ILE A 121 -7.59 4.41 -4.05
CA ILE A 121 -7.81 3.46 -5.14
C ILE A 121 -8.20 4.20 -6.41
N ALA A 122 -7.43 3.99 -7.49
CA ALA A 122 -7.76 4.43 -8.83
C ALA A 122 -8.28 3.24 -9.63
N THR A 123 -9.52 3.34 -10.11
CA THR A 123 -10.09 2.38 -11.07
C THR A 123 -9.73 2.82 -12.47
N LEU A 124 -9.18 1.91 -13.24
CA LEU A 124 -8.80 2.09 -14.63
C LEU A 124 -9.83 1.48 -15.57
N GLY A 125 -10.01 2.08 -16.73
CA GLY A 125 -10.82 1.58 -17.81
C GLY A 125 -10.17 1.80 -19.19
N CYS A 126 -10.73 1.14 -20.21
CA CYS A 126 -10.39 1.32 -21.61
C CYS A 126 -11.67 1.54 -22.42
N ASN A 127 -11.77 2.62 -23.22
CA ASN A 127 -12.99 2.98 -23.94
C ASN A 127 -13.34 2.03 -25.12
N ILE A 128 -12.39 1.24 -25.60
CA ILE A 128 -12.59 0.38 -26.77
C ILE A 128 -12.78 -1.11 -26.42
N HIS A 129 -12.66 -1.46 -25.14
CA HIS A 129 -12.87 -2.82 -24.66
C HIS A 129 -13.59 -2.77 -23.30
N ASP A 130 -14.91 -2.92 -23.28
CA ASP A 130 -15.79 -2.74 -22.11
C ASP A 130 -15.41 -3.56 -20.87
N ARG A 131 -14.71 -4.69 -21.05
CA ARG A 131 -14.27 -5.56 -19.95
C ARG A 131 -12.84 -5.30 -19.46
N MET A 132 -12.16 -4.34 -20.07
CA MET A 132 -10.77 -4.01 -19.71
C MET A 132 -10.76 -3.02 -18.54
N SER A 133 -10.68 -3.54 -17.34
CA SER A 133 -10.60 -2.75 -16.10
C SER A 133 -9.53 -3.28 -15.16
N ALA A 134 -8.98 -2.41 -14.32
CA ALA A 134 -8.01 -2.76 -13.28
C ALA A 134 -8.01 -1.70 -12.17
N HIS A 135 -7.21 -1.93 -11.14
CA HIS A 135 -7.08 -1.00 -10.03
C HIS A 135 -5.60 -0.70 -9.72
N ILE A 136 -5.31 0.57 -9.47
CA ILE A 136 -4.05 0.98 -8.84
C ILE A 136 -4.38 1.39 -7.41
N VAL A 137 -3.81 0.64 -6.46
CA VAL A 137 -3.95 0.88 -5.03
C VAL A 137 -2.72 1.64 -4.55
N VAL A 138 -2.91 2.89 -4.18
CA VAL A 138 -1.84 3.77 -3.72
C VAL A 138 -1.84 3.81 -2.19
N VAL A 139 -0.72 3.41 -1.59
CA VAL A 139 -0.56 3.32 -0.14
C VAL A 139 0.49 4.28 0.39
N ASP A 140 0.26 4.82 1.59
CA ASP A 140 1.14 5.77 2.27
C ASP A 140 2.12 5.07 3.24
N THR A 141 2.55 3.85 2.89
CA THR A 141 3.46 3.06 3.71
C THR A 141 4.28 2.12 2.85
N ALA A 142 5.48 1.75 3.32
CA ALA A 142 6.28 0.68 2.74
C ALA A 142 5.85 -0.71 3.23
N LEU A 143 4.98 -0.78 4.26
CA LEU A 143 4.51 -2.02 4.86
C LEU A 143 3.17 -2.40 4.23
N PHE A 144 3.21 -3.03 3.08
CA PHE A 144 2.03 -3.55 2.40
C PHE A 144 2.29 -4.92 1.78
N ALA A 145 1.25 -5.71 1.65
CA ALA A 145 1.27 -7.01 1.00
C ALA A 145 -0.09 -7.31 0.37
N LYS A 146 -0.10 -8.20 -0.61
CA LYS A 146 -1.35 -8.84 -1.09
C LYS A 146 -1.56 -10.16 -0.37
N THR A 147 -2.82 -10.52 -0.16
CA THR A 147 -3.16 -11.83 0.38
C THR A 147 -2.95 -12.93 -0.65
N ASP A 148 -2.48 -14.08 -0.17
CA ASP A 148 -2.40 -15.33 -0.94
C ASP A 148 -3.79 -15.99 -1.12
N ALA A 149 -3.84 -17.15 -1.75
CA ALA A 149 -5.07 -17.93 -1.97
C ALA A 149 -5.80 -18.33 -0.66
N SER A 150 -5.08 -18.35 0.47
CA SER A 150 -5.67 -18.58 1.79
C SER A 150 -6.20 -17.32 2.46
N GLY A 151 -6.14 -16.17 1.79
CA GLY A 151 -6.51 -14.88 2.33
C GLY A 151 -5.49 -14.30 3.31
N THR A 152 -4.23 -14.74 3.28
CA THR A 152 -3.20 -14.36 4.25
C THR A 152 -2.18 -13.40 3.64
N ALA A 153 -2.03 -12.22 4.23
CA ALA A 153 -0.92 -11.30 4.01
C ALA A 153 0.13 -11.47 5.11
N ARG A 154 1.43 -11.45 4.75
CA ARG A 154 2.56 -11.68 5.67
C ARG A 154 3.48 -10.48 5.71
N PHE A 155 3.85 -10.08 6.91
CA PHE A 155 4.81 -9.03 7.20
C PHE A 155 5.96 -9.64 8.01
N ALA A 156 7.19 -9.56 7.50
CA ALA A 156 8.36 -10.11 8.17
C ALA A 156 8.76 -9.28 9.39
N ASP A 157 8.67 -7.95 9.25
CA ASP A 157 9.24 -6.99 10.21
C ASP A 157 8.22 -5.87 10.49
N LEU A 158 7.17 -6.18 11.25
CA LEU A 158 6.20 -5.19 11.68
C LEU A 158 6.63 -4.59 13.02
N PRO A 159 6.82 -3.26 13.13
CA PRO A 159 7.20 -2.64 14.39
C PRO A 159 6.16 -2.90 15.48
N ALA A 160 6.60 -3.13 16.72
CA ALA A 160 5.70 -3.17 17.86
C ALA A 160 5.08 -1.80 18.12
N GLY A 161 3.83 -1.78 18.59
CA GLY A 161 3.09 -0.54 18.90
C GLY A 161 1.70 -0.49 18.29
N GLU A 162 1.09 0.69 18.38
CA GLU A 162 -0.24 0.97 17.85
C GLU A 162 -0.14 1.53 16.43
N HIS A 163 -0.82 0.89 15.47
CA HIS A 163 -0.80 1.21 14.06
C HIS A 163 -2.21 1.29 13.50
N GLN A 164 -2.34 1.74 12.25
CA GLN A 164 -3.56 1.63 11.47
C GLN A 164 -3.37 0.60 10.36
N LEU A 165 -4.23 -0.40 10.34
CA LEU A 165 -4.33 -1.37 9.26
C LEU A 165 -5.39 -0.90 8.28
N LYS A 166 -5.05 -0.90 7.00
CA LYS A 166 -5.95 -0.62 5.88
C LYS A 166 -6.03 -1.85 4.97
N ALA A 167 -7.22 -2.22 4.56
CA ALA A 167 -7.43 -3.33 3.65
C ALA A 167 -8.45 -2.98 2.57
N TRP A 168 -8.25 -3.54 1.37
CA TRP A 168 -9.13 -3.36 0.23
C TRP A 168 -9.02 -4.55 -0.74
N PHE A 169 -10.11 -4.88 -1.43
CA PHE A 169 -10.10 -5.82 -2.55
C PHE A 169 -11.08 -5.37 -3.65
N SER A 170 -10.91 -5.87 -4.86
CA SER A 170 -11.64 -5.43 -6.05
C SER A 170 -13.14 -5.72 -6.04
N GLY A 171 -13.62 -6.59 -5.14
CA GLY A 171 -15.05 -6.89 -4.94
C GLY A 171 -15.80 -5.91 -4.04
N MET A 172 -15.11 -4.94 -3.42
CA MET A 172 -15.79 -3.93 -2.60
C MET A 172 -16.60 -2.95 -3.46
N LYS A 173 -17.84 -2.64 -3.04
CA LYS A 173 -18.74 -1.69 -3.73
C LYS A 173 -18.15 -0.28 -3.87
N THR A 174 -17.34 0.12 -2.90
CA THR A 174 -16.70 1.44 -2.90
C THR A 174 -15.18 1.30 -3.01
N PRO A 175 -14.51 2.09 -3.85
CA PRO A 175 -13.05 2.07 -3.98
C PRO A 175 -12.39 2.84 -2.82
N THR A 176 -12.66 2.41 -1.59
CA THR A 176 -12.13 3.00 -0.35
C THR A 176 -11.58 1.92 0.56
N PHE A 177 -10.51 2.24 1.31
CA PHE A 177 -9.97 1.31 2.28
C PHE A 177 -10.92 1.10 3.46
N HIS A 178 -11.10 -0.15 3.87
CA HIS A 178 -11.49 -0.48 5.23
C HIS A 178 -10.30 -0.21 6.15
N ALA A 179 -10.53 0.51 7.25
CA ALA A 179 -9.47 0.86 8.20
C ALA A 179 -9.83 0.39 9.61
N GLN A 180 -8.86 -0.20 10.31
CA GLN A 180 -9.01 -0.60 11.72
C GLN A 180 -7.70 -0.37 12.50
N ALA A 181 -7.82 -0.26 13.82
CA ALA A 181 -6.65 -0.23 14.69
C ALA A 181 -5.92 -1.58 14.68
N LEU A 182 -4.59 -1.53 14.79
CA LEU A 182 -3.72 -2.70 14.87
C LEU A 182 -2.73 -2.49 16.02
N SER A 183 -2.85 -3.32 17.06
CA SER A 183 -1.88 -3.37 18.16
C SER A 183 -0.92 -4.52 17.93
N VAL A 184 0.36 -4.22 17.79
CA VAL A 184 1.44 -5.18 17.59
C VAL A 184 2.26 -5.27 18.86
N ASN A 185 2.23 -6.42 19.54
CA ASN A 185 3.03 -6.65 20.73
C ASN A 185 4.48 -7.02 20.35
N SER A 186 5.43 -6.76 21.25
CA SER A 186 6.86 -7.04 21.03
C SER A 186 7.25 -8.51 21.27
N ASN A 187 6.32 -9.36 21.71
CA ASN A 187 6.62 -10.70 22.22
C ASN A 187 6.33 -11.79 21.18
N GLY A 188 7.11 -11.82 20.09
CA GLY A 188 7.06 -12.91 19.12
C GLY A 188 6.14 -12.64 17.93
N THR A 189 5.62 -13.72 17.29
CA THR A 189 4.73 -13.66 16.13
C THR A 189 3.29 -13.37 16.54
N GLY A 190 2.55 -12.65 15.69
CA GLY A 190 1.13 -12.38 15.92
C GLY A 190 0.29 -12.48 14.67
N SER A 191 -1.02 -12.41 14.88
CA SER A 191 -1.99 -12.41 13.78
C SER A 191 -3.17 -11.49 14.06
N THR A 192 -3.77 -10.99 12.99
CA THR A 192 -4.99 -10.16 13.01
C THR A 192 -5.92 -10.63 11.92
N SER A 193 -7.24 -10.59 12.18
CA SER A 193 -8.24 -10.87 11.16
C SER A 193 -8.95 -9.57 10.75
N VAL A 194 -9.26 -9.46 9.45
CA VAL A 194 -9.98 -8.35 8.85
C VAL A 194 -11.18 -8.91 8.08
N GLY A 195 -12.37 -8.42 8.39
CA GLY A 195 -13.60 -8.72 7.63
C GLY A 195 -13.84 -7.61 6.60
N LEU A 196 -14.00 -7.99 5.32
CA LEU A 196 -14.39 -7.07 4.25
C LEU A 196 -15.75 -7.50 3.67
N SER A 197 -16.58 -6.51 3.30
CA SER A 197 -17.87 -6.74 2.63
C SER A 197 -17.80 -6.29 1.16
N GLU A 198 -18.50 -7.04 0.31
CA GLU A 198 -18.79 -6.71 -1.09
C GLU A 198 -19.77 -5.57 -1.24
#